data_1ec10b146830582bb1868c8e92ebe1ad
#
_entry.id   1ec10b146830582bb1868c8e92ebe1ad
#
_cell.length_a   1.000
_cell.length_b   1.000
_cell.length_c   1.000
_cell.angle_alpha   90.00
_cell.angle_beta   90.00
_cell.angle_gamma   90.00
#
_symmetry.space_group_name_H-M   'P 1'
#
loop_
_entity.id
_entity.type
_entity.pdbx_description
1 polymer ?
#
loop_
_entity_poly.entity_id
_entity_poly.type
_entity_poly.pdbx_seq_one_letter_code
_entity_poly.pdbx_strand_id
1 'polypeptide(L)'
;MPTSAPNSTPRSVGEPLLKVSGLSAGYGKIGVLNGIDLTIGAGEIVALLGPNAAGKSTLLKAISGLLPRTGTVTFGGQDMSKAGPREAVNAGLVHVVEGHRVFTQLSVHDNVMLAGYGMKGSELETRVEEALRFFPEIAEKRNDRAVTLSGGQQQMLAVAQGLVRKPRLLMLDEPSAGLSPVLVDRVLTAAAQLRDAGTAILLVEQLIEKALKLADRVYALARGSIVLEARTNEDDLPNRLEHAYFGQDVSAPLAS
;
A
#
# COMPACT_ATOMS: atom_id res chain seq x y z
N MET A 1 -18.76 -30.20 22.34
CA MET A 1 -18.46 -28.85 22.81
C MET A 1 -18.11 -28.02 21.60
N PRO A 2 -18.92 -27.01 21.18
CA PRO A 2 -18.59 -26.18 20.04
C PRO A 2 -17.59 -25.11 20.44
N THR A 3 -16.49 -25.02 19.71
CA THR A 3 -15.46 -23.97 19.84
C THR A 3 -16.01 -22.65 19.30
N SER A 4 -16.14 -21.68 20.19
CA SER A 4 -16.56 -20.32 19.89
C SER A 4 -15.52 -19.61 19.00
N ALA A 5 -15.98 -19.09 17.87
CA ALA A 5 -15.22 -18.18 17.03
C ALA A 5 -14.91 -16.87 17.80
N PRO A 6 -13.75 -16.23 17.57
CA PRO A 6 -13.44 -14.96 18.20
C PRO A 6 -14.35 -13.86 17.66
N ASN A 7 -15.09 -13.24 18.57
CA ASN A 7 -15.99 -12.13 18.34
C ASN A 7 -15.16 -10.89 17.95
N SER A 8 -15.16 -10.52 16.68
CA SER A 8 -14.53 -9.27 16.22
C SER A 8 -15.41 -8.08 16.59
N THR A 9 -15.13 -7.49 17.75
CA THR A 9 -15.71 -6.19 18.15
C THR A 9 -15.39 -5.14 17.08
N PRO A 10 -16.34 -4.33 16.59
CA PRO A 10 -16.05 -3.24 15.66
C PRO A 10 -15.11 -2.24 16.33
N ARG A 11 -13.93 -2.02 15.74
CA ARG A 11 -12.97 -1.00 16.20
C ARG A 11 -13.66 0.36 16.16
N SER A 12 -13.62 1.09 17.29
CA SER A 12 -14.15 2.43 17.42
C SER A 12 -13.62 3.32 16.29
N VAL A 13 -14.51 4.16 15.72
CA VAL A 13 -14.19 5.16 14.69
C VAL A 13 -13.36 6.27 15.38
N GLY A 14 -12.05 6.01 15.57
CA GLY A 14 -11.06 7.01 15.94
C GLY A 14 -10.70 7.88 14.74
N GLU A 15 -9.98 8.98 14.97
CA GLU A 15 -9.45 9.79 13.88
C GLU A 15 -8.64 8.91 12.89
N PRO A 16 -8.82 9.10 11.56
CA PRO A 16 -8.09 8.31 10.57
C PRO A 16 -6.58 8.54 10.69
N LEU A 17 -5.79 7.49 10.49
CA LEU A 17 -4.34 7.58 10.45
C LEU A 17 -3.86 8.43 9.27
N LEU A 18 -4.46 8.23 8.09
CA LEU A 18 -4.28 9.06 6.90
C LEU A 18 -5.62 9.67 6.51
N LYS A 19 -5.62 10.99 6.28
CA LYS A 19 -6.74 11.71 5.67
C LYS A 19 -6.22 12.56 4.51
N VAL A 20 -6.80 12.33 3.35
CA VAL A 20 -6.57 13.10 2.12
C VAL A 20 -7.85 13.84 1.80
N SER A 21 -7.79 15.15 1.52
CA SER A 21 -8.96 15.94 1.20
C SER A 21 -8.69 16.89 0.03
N GLY A 22 -9.50 16.77 -1.03
CA GLY A 22 -9.44 17.59 -2.23
C GLY A 22 -8.11 17.50 -2.97
N LEU A 23 -7.38 16.36 -2.87
CA LEU A 23 -6.05 16.23 -3.45
C LEU A 23 -6.14 16.20 -4.98
N SER A 24 -5.39 17.13 -5.61
CA SER A 24 -5.16 17.14 -7.05
C SER A 24 -3.67 17.12 -7.36
N ALA A 25 -3.27 16.37 -8.39
CA ALA A 25 -1.87 16.23 -8.80
C ALA A 25 -1.76 15.86 -10.28
N GLY A 26 -0.58 16.07 -10.85
CA GLY A 26 -0.32 15.75 -12.26
C GLY A 26 1.13 15.99 -12.64
N TYR A 27 1.43 15.84 -13.91
CA TYR A 27 2.79 15.98 -14.48
C TYR A 27 2.87 17.20 -15.38
N GLY A 28 3.62 18.21 -14.97
CA GLY A 28 3.71 19.48 -15.69
C GLY A 28 2.35 20.16 -15.83
N LYS A 29 1.83 20.30 -17.05
CA LYS A 29 0.51 20.89 -17.34
C LYS A 29 -0.63 19.85 -17.40
N ILE A 30 -0.31 18.56 -17.28
CA ILE A 30 -1.31 17.48 -17.40
C ILE A 30 -1.79 17.11 -16.00
N GLY A 31 -3.04 17.46 -15.69
CA GLY A 31 -3.73 16.99 -14.49
C GLY A 31 -4.06 15.50 -14.62
N VAL A 32 -3.82 14.73 -13.54
CA VAL A 32 -4.11 13.29 -13.48
C VAL A 32 -5.12 13.00 -12.39
N LEU A 33 -5.03 13.69 -11.26
CA LEU A 33 -5.93 13.52 -10.11
C LEU A 33 -6.75 14.78 -9.88
N ASN A 34 -8.03 14.62 -9.58
CA ASN A 34 -8.98 15.70 -9.46
C ASN A 34 -9.77 15.56 -8.15
N GLY A 35 -9.38 16.33 -7.12
CA GLY A 35 -10.17 16.46 -5.88
C GLY A 35 -10.36 15.13 -5.15
N ILE A 36 -9.31 14.35 -4.94
CA ILE A 36 -9.38 13.06 -4.25
C ILE A 36 -9.62 13.24 -2.76
N ASP A 37 -10.64 12.55 -2.25
CA ASP A 37 -10.90 12.35 -0.83
C ASP A 37 -10.69 10.87 -0.49
N LEU A 38 -9.88 10.58 0.55
CA LEU A 38 -9.55 9.23 0.97
C LEU A 38 -9.14 9.22 2.44
N THR A 39 -9.54 8.18 3.17
CA THR A 39 -9.12 7.98 4.57
C THR A 39 -8.61 6.56 4.79
N ILE A 40 -7.66 6.38 5.72
CA ILE A 40 -7.16 5.07 6.16
C ILE A 40 -7.09 5.08 7.68
N GLY A 41 -7.69 4.09 8.31
CA GLY A 41 -7.62 3.86 9.76
C GLY A 41 -6.29 3.21 10.19
N ALA A 42 -5.97 3.27 11.48
CA ALA A 42 -4.83 2.54 12.02
C ALA A 42 -5.07 1.02 11.96
N GLY A 43 -4.09 0.27 11.46
CA GLY A 43 -4.17 -1.19 11.31
C GLY A 43 -5.28 -1.63 10.35
N GLU A 44 -5.65 -0.80 9.39
CA GLU A 44 -6.62 -1.08 8.31
C GLU A 44 -5.88 -1.43 7.02
N ILE A 45 -6.37 -2.40 6.26
CA ILE A 45 -5.97 -2.60 4.88
C ILE A 45 -7.02 -1.98 3.97
N VAL A 46 -6.62 -0.98 3.20
CA VAL A 46 -7.44 -0.35 2.18
C VAL A 46 -6.92 -0.72 0.80
N ALA A 47 -7.78 -1.27 -0.06
CA ALA A 47 -7.44 -1.50 -1.46
C ALA A 47 -7.78 -0.26 -2.30
N LEU A 48 -6.87 0.15 -3.17
CA LEU A 48 -7.12 1.14 -4.21
C LEU A 48 -7.11 0.43 -5.56
N LEU A 49 -8.28 0.29 -6.13
CA LEU A 49 -8.53 -0.43 -7.37
C LEU A 49 -8.84 0.55 -8.50
N GLY A 50 -8.63 0.14 -9.73
CA GLY A 50 -8.93 0.94 -10.92
C GLY A 50 -8.20 0.46 -12.15
N PRO A 51 -8.66 0.83 -13.35
CA PRO A 51 -8.01 0.46 -14.60
C PRO A 51 -6.59 1.06 -14.69
N ASN A 52 -5.81 0.56 -15.67
CA ASN A 52 -4.51 1.15 -15.97
C ASN A 52 -4.68 2.62 -16.39
N ALA A 53 -3.72 3.44 -15.99
CA ALA A 53 -3.75 4.90 -16.19
C ALA A 53 -4.87 5.65 -15.44
N ALA A 54 -5.61 5.03 -14.52
CA ALA A 54 -6.60 5.73 -13.69
C ALA A 54 -6.01 6.77 -12.75
N GLY A 55 -4.70 6.69 -12.45
CA GLY A 55 -3.99 7.61 -11.55
C GLY A 55 -3.55 6.98 -10.21
N LYS A 56 -3.65 5.66 -10.04
CA LYS A 56 -3.32 4.95 -8.79
C LYS A 56 -1.90 5.27 -8.28
N SER A 57 -0.87 4.99 -9.08
CA SER A 57 0.54 5.29 -8.74
C SER A 57 0.80 6.79 -8.58
N THR A 58 0.06 7.63 -9.32
CA THR A 58 0.12 9.10 -9.17
C THR A 58 -0.39 9.52 -7.78
N LEU A 59 -1.48 8.89 -7.29
CA LEU A 59 -2.02 9.16 -5.96
C LEU A 59 -1.02 8.77 -4.87
N LEU A 60 -0.42 7.59 -4.97
CA LEU A 60 0.60 7.16 -4.00
C LEU A 60 1.82 8.11 -4.00
N LYS A 61 2.29 8.51 -5.18
CA LYS A 61 3.39 9.49 -5.31
C LYS A 61 3.01 10.86 -4.74
N ALA A 62 1.79 11.30 -4.94
CA ALA A 62 1.29 12.55 -4.37
C ALA A 62 1.22 12.46 -2.84
N ILE A 63 0.65 11.39 -2.26
CA ILE A 63 0.56 11.19 -0.80
C ILE A 63 1.96 11.12 -0.18
N SER A 64 2.92 10.41 -0.80
CA SER A 64 4.30 10.26 -0.28
C SER A 64 5.20 11.47 -0.51
N GLY A 65 4.71 12.55 -1.13
CA GLY A 65 5.49 13.75 -1.42
C GLY A 65 6.47 13.62 -2.58
N LEU A 66 6.43 12.53 -3.35
CA LEU A 66 7.23 12.34 -4.55
C LEU A 66 6.72 13.16 -5.76
N LEU A 67 5.48 13.64 -5.68
CA LEU A 67 4.86 14.46 -6.71
C LEU A 67 4.22 15.70 -6.08
N PRO A 68 4.39 16.90 -6.68
CA PRO A 68 3.67 18.09 -6.25
C PRO A 68 2.16 17.89 -6.27
N ARG A 69 1.46 18.42 -5.27
CA ARG A 69 0.02 18.28 -5.07
C ARG A 69 -0.61 19.57 -4.54
N THR A 70 -1.90 19.71 -4.71
CA THR A 70 -2.78 20.65 -4.00
C THR A 70 -3.75 19.86 -3.12
N GLY A 71 -4.57 20.54 -2.32
CA GLY A 71 -5.41 19.90 -1.31
C GLY A 71 -4.63 19.60 -0.02
N THR A 72 -5.23 18.83 0.88
CA THR A 72 -4.65 18.54 2.20
C THR A 72 -4.35 17.06 2.39
N VAL A 73 -3.22 16.77 3.03
CA VAL A 73 -2.82 15.43 3.46
C VAL A 73 -2.49 15.52 4.95
N THR A 74 -3.26 14.83 5.79
CA THR A 74 -3.01 14.74 7.23
C THR A 74 -2.62 13.31 7.57
N PHE A 75 -1.52 13.10 8.29
CA PHE A 75 -1.05 11.79 8.71
C PHE A 75 -0.74 11.78 10.20
N GLY A 76 -1.43 10.91 10.95
CA GLY A 76 -1.30 10.83 12.41
C GLY A 76 -1.57 12.16 13.12
N GLY A 77 -2.52 12.93 12.62
CA GLY A 77 -2.88 14.27 13.15
C GLY A 77 -1.96 15.41 12.69
N GLN A 78 -0.89 15.13 11.92
CA GLN A 78 0.04 16.14 11.41
C GLN A 78 -0.31 16.56 9.97
N ASP A 79 -0.26 17.85 9.68
CA ASP A 79 -0.38 18.35 8.30
C ASP A 79 0.88 18.00 7.50
N MET A 80 0.70 17.16 6.49
CA MET A 80 1.73 16.70 5.57
C MET A 80 1.57 17.29 4.17
N SER A 81 0.69 18.27 3.97
CA SER A 81 0.33 18.81 2.64
C SER A 81 1.52 19.34 1.86
N LYS A 82 2.53 19.86 2.55
CA LYS A 82 3.79 20.37 1.97
C LYS A 82 5.00 19.47 2.22
N ALA A 83 4.81 18.34 2.90
CA ALA A 83 5.88 17.42 3.23
C ALA A 83 6.44 16.75 1.97
N GLY A 84 7.76 16.62 1.91
CA GLY A 84 8.47 15.83 0.92
C GLY A 84 8.61 14.35 1.34
N PRO A 85 9.28 13.54 0.51
CA PRO A 85 9.40 12.10 0.78
C PRO A 85 10.14 11.77 2.09
N ARG A 86 11.13 12.58 2.46
CA ARG A 86 11.90 12.37 3.69
C ARG A 86 11.04 12.59 4.93
N GLU A 87 10.24 13.65 4.94
CA GLU A 87 9.31 13.96 6.03
C GLU A 87 8.23 12.87 6.13
N ALA A 88 7.71 12.39 5.00
CA ALA A 88 6.74 11.30 4.96
C ALA A 88 7.31 10.02 5.61
N VAL A 89 8.50 9.59 5.21
CA VAL A 89 9.18 8.43 5.78
C VAL A 89 9.46 8.61 7.28
N ASN A 90 9.92 9.78 7.70
CA ASN A 90 10.19 10.08 9.11
C ASN A 90 8.91 10.08 9.97
N ALA A 91 7.77 10.43 9.40
CA ALA A 91 6.46 10.32 10.07
C ALA A 91 5.93 8.88 10.14
N GLY A 92 6.56 7.93 9.43
CA GLY A 92 6.16 6.52 9.36
C GLY A 92 5.24 6.18 8.18
N LEU A 93 5.20 7.03 7.14
CA LEU A 93 4.52 6.77 5.88
C LEU A 93 5.54 6.30 4.85
N VAL A 94 5.51 5.03 4.48
CA VAL A 94 6.46 4.42 3.55
C VAL A 94 5.74 3.98 2.28
N HIS A 95 6.34 4.30 1.13
CA HIS A 95 5.83 3.95 -0.19
C HIS A 95 6.82 3.01 -0.90
N VAL A 96 6.40 1.77 -1.14
CA VAL A 96 7.09 0.80 -2.00
C VAL A 96 6.58 1.01 -3.43
N VAL A 97 7.42 1.65 -4.24
CA VAL A 97 7.09 2.03 -5.61
C VAL A 97 7.17 0.82 -6.53
N GLU A 98 6.29 0.74 -7.51
CA GLU A 98 6.30 -0.27 -8.58
C GLU A 98 7.68 -0.44 -9.24
N GLY A 99 8.02 -1.66 -9.70
CA GLY A 99 9.18 -1.94 -10.55
C GLY A 99 10.44 -2.33 -9.79
N HIS A 100 10.33 -3.03 -8.66
CA HIS A 100 11.45 -3.70 -7.97
C HIS A 100 12.68 -2.78 -7.78
N ARG A 101 12.47 -1.61 -7.15
CA ARG A 101 13.51 -0.57 -7.01
C ARG A 101 14.58 -0.98 -6.00
N VAL A 102 15.40 -1.97 -6.37
CA VAL A 102 16.51 -2.49 -5.57
C VAL A 102 17.87 -2.16 -6.20
N PHE A 103 18.91 -2.06 -5.38
CA PHE A 103 20.29 -1.87 -5.83
C PHE A 103 20.86 -3.21 -6.26
N THR A 104 20.76 -3.54 -7.55
CA THR A 104 21.05 -4.88 -8.09
C THR A 104 22.48 -5.35 -7.86
N GLN A 105 23.45 -4.44 -7.74
CA GLN A 105 24.85 -4.76 -7.51
C GLN A 105 25.21 -4.97 -6.03
N LEU A 106 24.34 -4.57 -5.11
CA LEU A 106 24.50 -4.78 -3.68
C LEU A 106 23.92 -6.13 -3.26
N SER A 107 24.39 -6.64 -2.12
CA SER A 107 23.78 -7.83 -1.49
C SER A 107 22.34 -7.55 -1.04
N VAL A 108 21.57 -8.61 -0.78
CA VAL A 108 20.25 -8.51 -0.14
C VAL A 108 20.37 -7.75 1.18
N HIS A 109 21.33 -8.12 2.01
CA HIS A 109 21.59 -7.49 3.30
C HIS A 109 21.87 -5.99 3.15
N ASP A 110 22.80 -5.60 2.25
CA ASP A 110 23.15 -4.19 2.06
C ASP A 110 21.99 -3.37 1.52
N ASN A 111 21.14 -3.94 0.66
CA ASN A 111 19.92 -3.32 0.19
C ASN A 111 18.99 -2.97 1.35
N VAL A 112 18.78 -3.89 2.29
CA VAL A 112 17.90 -3.66 3.46
C VAL A 112 18.55 -2.69 4.45
N MET A 113 19.87 -2.79 4.66
CA MET A 113 20.64 -1.85 5.49
C MET A 113 20.52 -0.40 5.02
N LEU A 114 20.60 -0.16 3.71
CA LEU A 114 20.47 1.19 3.13
C LEU A 114 19.13 1.86 3.43
N ALA A 115 18.04 1.08 3.54
CA ALA A 115 16.73 1.61 3.86
C ALA A 115 16.66 2.21 5.29
N GLY A 116 17.55 1.78 6.18
CA GLY A 116 17.70 2.31 7.53
C GLY A 116 18.71 3.45 7.65
N TYR A 117 19.09 4.11 6.56
CA TYR A 117 20.06 5.21 6.59
C TYR A 117 19.76 6.23 7.70
N GLY A 118 20.76 6.55 8.52
CA GLY A 118 20.64 7.46 9.67
C GLY A 118 20.17 6.81 10.98
N MET A 119 19.88 5.49 10.99
CA MET A 119 19.64 4.72 12.23
C MET A 119 20.97 4.31 12.89
N LYS A 120 20.95 4.05 14.20
CA LYS A 120 22.12 3.54 14.93
C LYS A 120 22.40 2.10 14.56
N GLY A 121 23.69 1.70 14.49
CA GLY A 121 24.11 0.41 13.97
C GLY A 121 23.42 -0.80 14.61
N SER A 122 23.35 -0.89 15.96
CA SER A 122 22.71 -2.01 16.64
C SER A 122 21.19 -2.05 16.45
N GLU A 123 20.54 -0.90 16.41
CA GLU A 123 19.11 -0.82 16.09
C GLU A 123 18.85 -1.23 14.64
N LEU A 124 19.67 -0.75 13.71
CA LEU A 124 19.54 -1.05 12.30
C LEU A 124 19.62 -2.56 12.03
N GLU A 125 20.63 -3.26 12.60
CA GLU A 125 20.74 -4.72 12.45
C GLU A 125 19.50 -5.44 12.95
N THR A 126 18.96 -5.06 14.09
CA THR A 126 17.71 -5.64 14.62
C THR A 126 16.56 -5.44 13.65
N ARG A 127 16.43 -4.24 13.06
CA ARG A 127 15.38 -3.93 12.08
C ARG A 127 15.53 -4.71 10.78
N VAL A 128 16.76 -4.88 10.32
CA VAL A 128 17.07 -5.69 9.13
C VAL A 128 16.65 -7.14 9.34
N GLU A 129 17.02 -7.74 10.48
CA GLU A 129 16.61 -9.11 10.81
C GLU A 129 15.08 -9.23 10.92
N GLU A 130 14.41 -8.28 11.57
CA GLU A 130 12.95 -8.24 11.66
C GLU A 130 12.30 -8.17 10.27
N ALA A 131 12.80 -7.32 9.36
CA ALA A 131 12.28 -7.17 8.02
C ALA A 131 12.48 -8.45 7.17
N LEU A 132 13.64 -9.07 7.26
CA LEU A 132 13.96 -10.30 6.52
C LEU A 132 13.14 -11.51 6.99
N ARG A 133 12.68 -11.55 8.25
CA ARG A 133 11.81 -12.64 8.75
C ARG A 133 10.50 -12.78 8.00
N PHE A 134 9.99 -11.71 7.39
CA PHE A 134 8.80 -11.79 6.55
C PHE A 134 9.03 -12.56 5.25
N PHE A 135 10.28 -12.68 4.80
CA PHE A 135 10.65 -13.27 3.51
C PHE A 135 11.85 -14.22 3.64
N PRO A 136 11.66 -15.44 4.20
CA PRO A 136 12.73 -16.42 4.36
C PRO A 136 13.48 -16.71 3.04
N GLU A 137 12.78 -16.64 1.90
CA GLU A 137 13.32 -16.92 0.57
C GLU A 137 14.45 -15.96 0.15
N ILE A 138 14.46 -14.75 0.71
CA ILE A 138 15.57 -13.79 0.50
C ILE A 138 16.50 -13.72 1.71
N ALA A 139 16.03 -14.07 2.92
CA ALA A 139 16.86 -14.13 4.10
C ALA A 139 17.98 -15.18 3.96
N GLU A 140 17.69 -16.35 3.37
CA GLU A 140 18.67 -17.38 3.04
C GLU A 140 19.73 -16.91 2.04
N LYS A 141 19.39 -15.92 1.21
CA LYS A 141 20.26 -15.31 0.18
C LYS A 141 20.84 -13.96 0.62
N ARG A 142 20.93 -13.71 1.93
CA ARG A 142 21.31 -12.39 2.48
C ARG A 142 22.61 -11.83 1.92
N ASN A 143 23.58 -12.70 1.58
CA ASN A 143 24.89 -12.32 1.05
C ASN A 143 24.94 -12.32 -0.48
N ASP A 144 23.89 -12.80 -1.16
CA ASP A 144 23.83 -12.83 -2.61
C ASP A 144 23.54 -11.42 -3.16
N ARG A 145 24.09 -11.12 -4.34
CA ARG A 145 23.77 -9.87 -5.03
C ARG A 145 22.31 -9.88 -5.50
N ALA A 146 21.61 -8.76 -5.35
CA ALA A 146 20.21 -8.66 -5.75
C ALA A 146 19.96 -8.91 -7.24
N VAL A 147 20.97 -8.76 -8.11
CA VAL A 147 20.87 -9.13 -9.54
C VAL A 147 20.64 -10.62 -9.76
N THR A 148 21.04 -11.49 -8.82
CA THR A 148 20.87 -12.95 -8.93
C THR A 148 19.48 -13.42 -8.48
N LEU A 149 18.69 -12.53 -7.89
CA LEU A 149 17.35 -12.82 -7.44
C LEU A 149 16.36 -12.87 -8.61
N SER A 150 15.35 -13.73 -8.51
CA SER A 150 14.19 -13.66 -9.41
C SER A 150 13.42 -12.35 -9.22
N GLY A 151 12.61 -11.95 -10.20
CA GLY A 151 11.77 -10.74 -10.09
C GLY A 151 10.91 -10.72 -8.81
N GLY A 152 10.32 -11.88 -8.45
CA GLY A 152 9.54 -11.97 -7.21
C GLY A 152 10.38 -11.84 -5.95
N GLN A 153 11.61 -12.36 -5.94
CA GLN A 153 12.54 -12.15 -4.81
C GLN A 153 13.00 -10.68 -4.73
N GLN A 154 13.18 -10.01 -5.86
CA GLN A 154 13.48 -8.57 -5.88
C GLN A 154 12.30 -7.75 -5.35
N GLN A 155 11.05 -8.16 -5.63
CA GLN A 155 9.87 -7.53 -5.05
C GLN A 155 9.80 -7.73 -3.53
N MET A 156 10.06 -8.94 -3.04
CA MET A 156 10.16 -9.19 -1.59
C MET A 156 11.24 -8.32 -0.95
N LEU A 157 12.38 -8.15 -1.62
CA LEU A 157 13.47 -7.29 -1.17
C LEU A 157 13.02 -5.81 -1.10
N ALA A 158 12.30 -5.32 -2.11
CA ALA A 158 11.75 -3.97 -2.11
C ALA A 158 10.74 -3.74 -0.96
N VAL A 159 9.89 -4.73 -0.68
CA VAL A 159 8.98 -4.67 0.48
C VAL A 159 9.77 -4.71 1.79
N ALA A 160 10.77 -5.61 1.93
CA ALA A 160 11.61 -5.71 3.12
C ALA A 160 12.34 -4.38 3.43
N GLN A 161 12.85 -3.68 2.39
CA GLN A 161 13.41 -2.33 2.56
C GLN A 161 12.39 -1.36 3.20
N GLY A 162 11.12 -1.42 2.75
CA GLY A 162 10.05 -0.60 3.33
C GLY A 162 9.78 -0.87 4.82
N LEU A 163 10.04 -2.09 5.29
CA LEU A 163 9.74 -2.53 6.66
C LEU A 163 10.78 -2.09 7.70
N VAL A 164 12.03 -1.81 7.30
CA VAL A 164 13.13 -1.47 8.22
C VAL A 164 12.76 -0.34 9.18
N ARG A 165 11.99 0.63 8.71
CA ARG A 165 11.59 1.80 9.51
C ARG A 165 10.33 1.58 10.35
N LYS A 166 9.78 0.35 10.41
CA LYS A 166 8.51 0.01 11.10
C LYS A 166 7.41 1.03 10.76
N PRO A 167 6.96 1.06 9.50
CA PRO A 167 5.99 2.05 9.06
C PRO A 167 4.67 1.94 9.85
N ARG A 168 4.03 3.08 10.10
CA ARG A 168 2.64 3.15 10.57
C ARG A 168 1.67 2.94 9.42
N LEU A 169 2.06 3.39 8.20
CA LEU A 169 1.36 3.15 6.94
C LEU A 169 2.36 2.69 5.89
N LEU A 170 2.10 1.51 5.31
CA LEU A 170 2.84 0.99 4.17
C LEU A 170 1.95 1.08 2.91
N MET A 171 2.41 1.83 1.91
CA MET A 171 1.75 1.92 0.62
C MET A 171 2.48 1.01 -0.38
N LEU A 172 1.75 0.07 -0.97
CA LEU A 172 2.27 -0.92 -1.92
C LEU A 172 1.67 -0.64 -3.31
N ASP A 173 2.53 -0.30 -4.26
CA ASP A 173 2.14 0.00 -5.63
C ASP A 173 2.32 -1.23 -6.52
N GLU A 174 1.23 -1.94 -6.81
CA GLU A 174 1.15 -3.16 -7.62
C GLU A 174 2.20 -4.23 -7.23
N PRO A 175 2.24 -4.63 -5.95
CA PRO A 175 3.29 -5.53 -5.45
C PRO A 175 3.20 -6.95 -6.03
N SER A 176 2.12 -7.31 -6.70
CA SER A 176 1.94 -8.61 -7.36
C SER A 176 2.28 -8.59 -8.86
N ALA A 177 2.58 -7.43 -9.44
CA ALA A 177 2.83 -7.32 -10.88
C ALA A 177 3.99 -8.20 -11.34
N GLY A 178 3.73 -9.06 -12.33
CA GLY A 178 4.75 -9.95 -12.91
C GLY A 178 5.16 -11.13 -12.01
N LEU A 179 4.49 -11.37 -10.89
CA LEU A 179 4.78 -12.48 -9.99
C LEU A 179 3.99 -13.74 -10.33
N SER A 180 4.58 -14.91 -10.00
CA SER A 180 3.82 -16.16 -9.99
C SER A 180 2.75 -16.15 -8.90
N PRO A 181 1.65 -16.92 -9.04
CA PRO A 181 0.57 -16.95 -8.04
C PRO A 181 1.05 -17.24 -6.61
N VAL A 182 2.03 -18.12 -6.46
CA VAL A 182 2.62 -18.47 -5.15
C VAL A 182 3.32 -17.27 -4.51
N LEU A 183 4.06 -16.47 -5.29
CA LEU A 183 4.75 -15.29 -4.80
C LEU A 183 3.79 -14.15 -4.49
N VAL A 184 2.71 -14.01 -5.26
CA VAL A 184 1.62 -13.08 -4.94
C VAL A 184 1.03 -13.40 -3.57
N ASP A 185 0.66 -14.67 -3.33
CA ASP A 185 0.10 -15.10 -2.05
C ASP A 185 1.08 -14.86 -0.89
N ARG A 186 2.38 -15.01 -1.14
CA ARG A 186 3.44 -14.71 -0.17
C ARG A 186 3.46 -13.23 0.24
N VAL A 187 3.45 -12.32 -0.74
CA VAL A 187 3.45 -10.87 -0.49
C VAL A 187 2.17 -10.44 0.23
N LEU A 188 1.02 -10.96 -0.19
CA LEU A 188 -0.27 -10.64 0.45
C LEU A 188 -0.35 -11.21 1.88
N THR A 189 0.22 -12.39 2.14
CA THR A 189 0.32 -12.96 3.48
C THR A 189 1.20 -12.08 4.38
N ALA A 190 2.33 -11.57 3.88
CA ALA A 190 3.16 -10.63 4.62
C ALA A 190 2.40 -9.33 4.95
N ALA A 191 1.60 -8.82 4.01
CA ALA A 191 0.74 -7.66 4.25
C ALA A 191 -0.30 -7.93 5.37
N ALA A 192 -0.94 -9.11 5.38
CA ALA A 192 -1.86 -9.50 6.46
C ALA A 192 -1.16 -9.54 7.82
N GLN A 193 0.02 -10.15 7.90
CA GLN A 193 0.82 -10.21 9.14
C GLN A 193 1.22 -8.82 9.64
N LEU A 194 1.56 -7.89 8.74
CA LEU A 194 1.87 -6.51 9.08
C LEU A 194 0.66 -5.77 9.65
N ARG A 195 -0.53 -5.95 9.05
CA ARG A 195 -1.78 -5.42 9.59
C ARG A 195 -2.03 -5.93 11.01
N ASP A 196 -1.88 -7.23 11.22
CA ASP A 196 -2.10 -7.86 12.53
C ASP A 196 -1.10 -7.35 13.57
N ALA A 197 0.10 -6.92 13.15
CA ALA A 197 1.08 -6.22 13.96
C ALA A 197 0.78 -4.70 14.13
N GLY A 198 -0.31 -4.19 13.55
CA GLY A 198 -0.78 -2.80 13.71
C GLY A 198 -0.38 -1.83 12.60
N THR A 199 0.32 -2.27 11.56
CA THR A 199 0.64 -1.44 10.39
C THR A 199 -0.60 -1.27 9.51
N ALA A 200 -0.97 -0.03 9.17
CA ALA A 200 -1.97 0.23 8.15
C ALA A 200 -1.38 0.00 6.75
N ILE A 201 -2.21 -0.42 5.79
CA ILE A 201 -1.74 -0.71 4.43
C ILE A 201 -2.67 -0.05 3.40
N LEU A 202 -2.09 0.67 2.45
CA LEU A 202 -2.76 1.06 1.21
C LEU A 202 -2.22 0.18 0.08
N LEU A 203 -3.05 -0.74 -0.39
CA LEU A 203 -2.70 -1.72 -1.40
C LEU A 203 -3.27 -1.32 -2.76
N VAL A 204 -2.42 -0.96 -3.71
CA VAL A 204 -2.81 -0.82 -5.12
C VAL A 204 -2.62 -2.15 -5.80
N GLU A 205 -3.68 -2.68 -6.41
CA GLU A 205 -3.65 -3.98 -7.09
C GLU A 205 -4.54 -4.00 -8.33
N GLN A 206 -4.19 -4.89 -9.25
CA GLN A 206 -5.00 -5.25 -10.42
C GLN A 206 -5.78 -6.55 -10.20
N LEU A 207 -5.32 -7.41 -9.28
CA LEU A 207 -5.95 -8.68 -8.93
C LEU A 207 -7.09 -8.43 -7.94
N ILE A 208 -8.24 -7.97 -8.44
CA ILE A 208 -9.40 -7.52 -7.66
C ILE A 208 -9.79 -8.54 -6.60
N GLU A 209 -10.01 -9.81 -6.99
CA GLU A 209 -10.46 -10.85 -6.06
C GLU A 209 -9.49 -11.05 -4.88
N LYS A 210 -8.18 -11.00 -5.13
CA LYS A 210 -7.16 -11.15 -4.07
C LYS A 210 -7.11 -9.92 -3.17
N ALA A 211 -7.20 -8.74 -3.75
CA ALA A 211 -7.24 -7.48 -3.00
C ALA A 211 -8.48 -7.43 -2.09
N LEU A 212 -9.66 -7.80 -2.60
CA LEU A 212 -10.90 -7.80 -1.82
C LEU A 212 -10.91 -8.82 -0.67
N LYS A 213 -10.23 -9.97 -0.83
CA LYS A 213 -10.10 -10.97 0.25
C LYS A 213 -9.21 -10.49 1.40
N LEU A 214 -8.29 -9.57 1.14
CA LEU A 214 -7.34 -9.09 2.12
C LEU A 214 -7.76 -7.77 2.75
N ALA A 215 -8.38 -6.88 1.98
CA ALA A 215 -8.72 -5.53 2.41
C ALA A 215 -9.98 -5.49 3.30
N ASP A 216 -10.04 -4.50 4.18
CA ASP A 216 -11.21 -4.17 4.98
C ASP A 216 -12.16 -3.24 4.22
N ARG A 217 -11.59 -2.38 3.35
CA ARG A 217 -12.29 -1.37 2.57
C ARG A 217 -11.62 -1.16 1.22
N VAL A 218 -12.39 -0.72 0.23
CA VAL A 218 -11.93 -0.46 -1.12
C VAL A 218 -12.32 0.93 -1.59
N TYR A 219 -11.42 1.57 -2.31
CA TYR A 219 -11.68 2.72 -3.17
C TYR A 219 -11.51 2.32 -4.63
N ALA A 220 -12.45 2.70 -5.47
CA ALA A 220 -12.29 2.59 -6.93
C ALA A 220 -11.91 3.95 -7.50
N LEU A 221 -10.80 4.01 -8.22
CA LEU A 221 -10.30 5.19 -8.91
C LEU A 221 -10.52 5.03 -10.42
N ALA A 222 -11.22 5.97 -11.02
CA ALA A 222 -11.38 6.04 -12.46
C ALA A 222 -11.21 7.49 -12.95
N ARG A 223 -10.47 7.66 -14.04
CA ARG A 223 -10.24 8.98 -14.67
C ARG A 223 -9.80 10.07 -13.70
N GLY A 224 -8.96 9.70 -12.72
CA GLY A 224 -8.39 10.63 -11.74
C GLY A 224 -9.33 11.03 -10.59
N SER A 225 -10.46 10.37 -10.42
CA SER A 225 -11.43 10.65 -9.34
C SER A 225 -11.84 9.35 -8.64
N ILE A 226 -12.13 9.41 -7.34
CA ILE A 226 -12.73 8.30 -6.61
C ILE A 226 -14.19 8.19 -7.07
N VAL A 227 -14.57 7.02 -7.57
CA VAL A 227 -15.91 6.73 -8.11
C VAL A 227 -16.70 5.77 -7.21
N LEU A 228 -16.03 5.08 -6.31
CA LEU A 228 -16.67 4.19 -5.33
C LEU A 228 -15.81 4.12 -4.06
N GLU A 229 -16.47 4.12 -2.91
CA GLU A 229 -15.95 3.68 -1.63
C GLU A 229 -16.91 2.64 -1.06
N ALA A 230 -16.38 1.50 -0.58
CA ALA A 230 -17.18 0.42 -0.02
C ALA A 230 -16.38 -0.42 0.97
N ARG A 231 -17.07 -1.12 1.88
CA ARG A 231 -16.48 -2.20 2.67
C ARG A 231 -16.43 -3.48 1.86
N THR A 232 -15.40 -4.30 2.06
CA THR A 232 -15.24 -5.53 1.26
C THR A 232 -16.26 -6.62 1.58
N ASN A 233 -16.98 -6.50 2.70
CA ASN A 233 -18.07 -7.40 3.10
C ASN A 233 -19.47 -6.91 2.66
N GLU A 234 -19.57 -5.85 1.85
CA GLU A 234 -20.84 -5.40 1.27
C GLU A 234 -21.29 -6.33 0.14
N ASP A 235 -22.60 -6.60 0.10
CA ASP A 235 -23.18 -7.39 -0.97
C ASP A 235 -23.03 -6.71 -2.33
N ASP A 236 -22.89 -7.51 -3.38
CA ASP A 236 -22.81 -7.05 -4.78
C ASP A 236 -21.60 -6.16 -5.12
N LEU A 237 -20.58 -6.11 -4.25
CA LEU A 237 -19.40 -5.27 -4.46
C LEU A 237 -18.68 -5.53 -5.81
N PRO A 238 -18.52 -6.76 -6.32
CA PRO A 238 -17.88 -7.00 -7.62
C PRO A 238 -18.63 -6.31 -8.77
N ASN A 239 -19.96 -6.39 -8.82
CA ASN A 239 -20.76 -5.74 -9.87
C ASN A 239 -20.69 -4.21 -9.75
N ARG A 240 -20.73 -3.68 -8.53
CA ARG A 240 -20.58 -2.21 -8.28
C ARG A 240 -19.23 -1.70 -8.74
N LEU A 241 -18.16 -2.46 -8.54
CA LEU A 241 -16.83 -2.12 -9.04
C LEU A 241 -16.78 -2.13 -10.57
N GLU A 242 -17.38 -3.13 -11.20
CA GLU A 242 -17.45 -3.22 -12.66
C GLU A 242 -18.20 -2.01 -13.24
N HIS A 243 -19.38 -1.69 -12.72
CA HIS A 243 -20.15 -0.51 -13.13
C HIS A 243 -19.38 0.79 -12.91
N ALA A 244 -18.68 0.94 -11.78
CA ALA A 244 -17.87 2.12 -11.49
C ALA A 244 -16.72 2.30 -12.50
N TYR A 245 -16.13 1.21 -12.99
CA TYR A 245 -15.05 1.29 -14.00
C TYR A 245 -15.55 1.67 -15.38
N PHE A 246 -16.74 1.23 -15.77
CA PHE A 246 -17.33 1.51 -17.08
C PHE A 246 -18.13 2.82 -17.12
N GLY A 247 -18.27 3.51 -15.97
CA GLY A 247 -18.99 4.80 -15.90
C GLY A 247 -20.51 4.66 -16.05
N GLN A 248 -21.08 3.49 -15.73
CA GLN A 248 -22.52 3.31 -15.59
C GLN A 248 -22.94 3.79 -14.21
N ASP A 249 -24.05 4.51 -14.14
CA ASP A 249 -24.54 5.16 -12.91
C ASP A 249 -24.80 4.11 -11.81
N VAL A 250 -24.01 4.11 -10.74
CA VAL A 250 -24.10 3.18 -9.60
C VAL A 250 -25.35 3.46 -8.74
N SER A 251 -26.11 4.51 -9.05
CA SER A 251 -27.28 4.98 -8.29
C SER A 251 -28.62 4.41 -8.77
N ALA A 252 -28.67 3.65 -9.86
CA ALA A 252 -29.92 3.05 -10.32
C ALA A 252 -30.19 1.72 -9.61
N PRO A 253 -31.32 1.55 -8.87
CA PRO A 253 -31.73 0.25 -8.38
C PRO A 253 -32.01 -0.64 -9.61
N LEU A 254 -31.48 -1.87 -9.58
CA LEU A 254 -31.78 -2.89 -10.57
C LEU A 254 -33.30 -3.03 -10.70
N ALA A 255 -33.86 -2.65 -11.85
CA ALA A 255 -35.25 -2.89 -12.17
C ALA A 255 -35.48 -4.40 -12.19
N SER A 256 -36.35 -4.83 -11.29
CA SER A 256 -36.86 -6.21 -11.13
C SER A 256 -37.57 -6.74 -12.37
#